data_2119d6974ac5ba62ee4aa5ca190248df
#
_entry.id   2119d6974ac5ba62ee4aa5ca190248df
#
_cell.length_a   1.000
_cell.length_b   1.000
_cell.length_c   1.000
_cell.angle_alpha   90.00
_cell.angle_beta   90.00
_cell.angle_gamma   90.00
#
_symmetry.space_group_name_H-M   'P 1'
#
loop_
_entity.id
_entity.type
_entity.pdbx_description
1 polymer ?
#
loop_
_entity_poly.entity_id
_entity_poly.type
_entity_poly.pdbx_seq_one_letter_code
_entity_poly.pdbx_strand_id
1 'polypeptide(L)'
;MPKSQKVVEEKERVEAFEINVGDLAVPVKILFEDRFNNRVTVNSNGITIKISAKQPKEEQRKNIDYFLKWAKEKLGSKPELLDFLPQRKYMNGEVIRIGGYDFFISIFFQDQKKSTAKIFNNQIVISLAKGLSAEAQANTNSYLVCKCLTKFFQPIITERIHELNSRYFGKHINSVKLKYNTSNWGSCSTQGNINISLRLLFAPQDVIDYVLIHELAHLIHPNHS
;
A
#
# COMPACT_ATOMS: atom_id res chain seq x y z
N MET A 1 -18.71 -10.70 -52.45
CA MET A 1 -18.84 -10.41 -51.02
C MET A 1 -17.47 -10.50 -50.38
N PRO A 2 -16.86 -9.40 -49.95
CA PRO A 2 -15.57 -9.45 -49.28
C PRO A 2 -15.78 -9.81 -47.79
N LYS A 3 -14.98 -10.76 -47.31
CA LYS A 3 -14.92 -11.21 -45.92
C LYS A 3 -14.43 -10.09 -45.05
N SER A 4 -15.23 -9.72 -44.05
CA SER A 4 -14.87 -8.79 -42.97
C SER A 4 -13.67 -9.37 -42.21
N GLN A 5 -12.54 -8.68 -42.29
CA GLN A 5 -11.43 -8.89 -41.38
C GLN A 5 -11.86 -8.44 -39.97
N LYS A 6 -11.89 -9.37 -39.02
CA LYS A 6 -12.00 -9.08 -37.60
C LYS A 6 -10.75 -8.31 -37.16
N VAL A 7 -10.92 -7.05 -36.84
CA VAL A 7 -9.92 -6.27 -36.08
C VAL A 7 -9.82 -6.92 -34.70
N VAL A 8 -8.71 -7.57 -34.43
CA VAL A 8 -8.36 -8.05 -33.10
C VAL A 8 -8.00 -6.78 -32.30
N GLU A 9 -8.87 -6.34 -31.42
CA GLU A 9 -8.57 -5.32 -30.43
C GLU A 9 -7.43 -5.84 -29.54
N GLU A 10 -6.25 -5.20 -29.62
CA GLU A 10 -5.16 -5.38 -28.65
C GLU A 10 -5.63 -4.86 -27.27
N LYS A 11 -6.21 -5.74 -26.48
CA LYS A 11 -6.58 -5.46 -25.10
C LYS A 11 -5.31 -5.46 -24.23
N GLU A 12 -5.00 -4.29 -23.66
CA GLU A 12 -4.06 -4.05 -22.55
C GLU A 12 -2.61 -4.54 -22.77
N ARG A 13 -1.78 -3.68 -23.34
CA ARG A 13 -0.33 -3.88 -23.38
C ARG A 13 0.28 -3.52 -22.03
N VAL A 14 1.12 -4.42 -21.48
CA VAL A 14 1.85 -4.23 -20.23
C VAL A 14 3.34 -4.37 -20.51
N GLU A 15 4.13 -3.39 -20.07
CA GLU A 15 5.59 -3.45 -20.06
C GLU A 15 6.08 -3.42 -18.62
N ALA A 16 7.08 -4.25 -18.28
CA ALA A 16 7.68 -4.29 -16.96
C ALA A 16 9.20 -4.37 -17.07
N PHE A 17 9.92 -3.55 -16.29
CA PHE A 17 11.36 -3.50 -16.22
C PHE A 17 11.79 -2.88 -14.88
N GLU A 18 13.08 -2.78 -14.62
CA GLU A 18 13.62 -2.15 -13.43
C GLU A 18 14.46 -0.92 -13.81
N ILE A 19 14.47 0.08 -12.93
CA ILE A 19 15.35 1.25 -13.02
C ILE A 19 16.15 1.40 -11.74
N ASN A 20 17.39 1.86 -11.84
CA ASN A 20 18.20 2.18 -10.67
C ASN A 20 17.89 3.60 -10.17
N VAL A 21 17.66 3.71 -8.85
CA VAL A 21 17.55 4.97 -8.11
C VAL A 21 18.53 4.89 -6.94
N GLY A 22 19.70 5.51 -7.09
CA GLY A 22 20.86 5.22 -6.24
C GLY A 22 21.26 3.74 -6.39
N ASP A 23 21.44 3.05 -5.26
CA ASP A 23 21.80 1.62 -5.21
C ASP A 23 20.56 0.68 -5.23
N LEU A 24 19.34 1.22 -5.36
CA LEU A 24 18.10 0.46 -5.33
C LEU A 24 17.59 0.18 -6.74
N ALA A 25 17.31 -1.09 -7.05
CA ALA A 25 16.56 -1.50 -8.22
C ALA A 25 15.06 -1.34 -7.96
N VAL A 26 14.41 -0.45 -8.71
CA VAL A 26 12.99 -0.10 -8.53
C VAL A 26 12.19 -0.68 -9.69
N PRO A 27 11.20 -1.57 -9.42
CA PRO A 27 10.32 -2.10 -10.44
C PRO A 27 9.47 -1.00 -11.09
N VAL A 28 9.35 -1.05 -12.41
CA VAL A 28 8.50 -0.17 -13.21
C VAL A 28 7.50 -1.02 -13.99
N LYS A 29 6.23 -0.65 -13.90
CA LYS A 29 5.15 -1.25 -14.69
C LYS A 29 4.46 -0.16 -15.50
N ILE A 30 4.43 -0.34 -16.83
CA ILE A 30 3.71 0.55 -17.74
C ILE A 30 2.46 -0.18 -18.23
N LEU A 31 1.30 0.43 -18.04
CA LEU A 31 0.01 -0.07 -18.47
C LEU A 31 -0.54 0.84 -19.57
N PHE A 32 -0.80 0.30 -20.74
CA PHE A 32 -1.48 1.01 -21.82
C PHE A 32 -2.96 0.65 -21.73
N GLU A 33 -3.77 1.64 -21.34
CA GLU A 33 -5.19 1.46 -21.04
C GLU A 33 -6.06 2.36 -21.94
N ASP A 34 -7.28 1.95 -22.21
CA ASP A 34 -8.28 2.81 -22.87
C ASP A 34 -8.76 3.89 -21.88
N ARG A 35 -8.02 5.00 -21.83
CA ARG A 35 -8.27 6.11 -20.92
C ARG A 35 -7.90 7.44 -21.57
N PHE A 36 -8.40 8.55 -21.02
CA PHE A 36 -8.07 9.90 -21.53
C PHE A 36 -6.81 10.47 -20.89
N ASN A 37 -6.57 10.23 -19.60
CA ASN A 37 -5.50 10.87 -18.83
C ASN A 37 -4.38 9.87 -18.51
N ASN A 38 -3.13 10.32 -18.65
CA ASN A 38 -1.96 9.59 -18.17
C ASN A 38 -1.80 9.79 -16.66
N ARG A 39 -1.24 8.79 -15.99
CA ARG A 39 -0.99 8.84 -14.55
C ARG A 39 0.28 8.07 -14.19
N VAL A 40 1.06 8.62 -13.27
CA VAL A 40 2.16 7.92 -12.61
C VAL A 40 1.83 7.76 -11.13
N THR A 41 2.15 6.61 -10.57
CA THR A 41 2.02 6.30 -9.15
C THR A 41 3.32 5.68 -8.69
N VAL A 42 3.87 6.19 -7.59
CA VAL A 42 5.03 5.62 -6.90
C VAL A 42 4.54 5.10 -5.56
N ASN A 43 4.75 3.82 -5.31
CA ASN A 43 4.37 3.16 -4.07
C ASN A 43 5.38 2.06 -3.72
N SER A 44 5.12 1.31 -2.66
CA SER A 44 5.96 0.20 -2.19
C SER A 44 6.21 -0.91 -3.22
N ASN A 45 5.37 -1.03 -4.26
CA ASN A 45 5.54 -2.01 -5.33
C ASN A 45 6.35 -1.44 -6.52
N GLY A 46 6.89 -0.23 -6.36
CA GLY A 46 7.64 0.47 -7.40
C GLY A 46 6.84 1.55 -8.10
N ILE A 47 7.14 1.78 -9.37
CA ILE A 47 6.55 2.80 -10.22
C ILE A 47 5.51 2.14 -11.13
N THR A 48 4.29 2.65 -11.11
CA THR A 48 3.26 2.28 -12.08
C THR A 48 2.90 3.49 -12.93
N ILE A 49 3.10 3.38 -14.24
CA ILE A 49 2.76 4.39 -15.24
C ILE A 49 1.57 3.87 -16.04
N LYS A 50 0.47 4.63 -16.04
CA LYS A 50 -0.71 4.35 -16.86
C LYS A 50 -0.75 5.34 -18.00
N ILE A 51 -0.70 4.84 -19.22
CA ILE A 51 -0.66 5.63 -20.46
C ILE A 51 -1.92 5.38 -21.27
N SER A 52 -2.45 6.44 -21.85
CA SER A 52 -3.55 6.35 -22.80
C SER A 52 -3.13 5.60 -24.06
N ALA A 53 -3.80 4.50 -24.37
CA ALA A 53 -3.60 3.77 -25.61
C ALA A 53 -4.08 4.58 -26.84
N LYS A 54 -4.89 5.61 -26.64
CA LYS A 54 -5.42 6.48 -27.71
C LYS A 54 -4.43 7.53 -28.22
N GLN A 55 -3.36 7.80 -27.45
CA GLN A 55 -2.35 8.78 -27.84
C GLN A 55 -1.39 8.21 -28.92
N PRO A 56 -0.84 9.08 -29.80
CA PRO A 56 0.22 8.69 -30.72
C PRO A 56 1.43 8.08 -29.99
N LYS A 57 2.10 7.11 -30.59
CA LYS A 57 3.24 6.40 -29.94
C LYS A 57 4.36 7.34 -29.51
N GLU A 58 4.60 8.41 -30.25
CA GLU A 58 5.62 9.42 -29.92
C GLU A 58 5.24 10.19 -28.64
N GLU A 59 3.97 10.54 -28.50
CA GLU A 59 3.46 11.21 -27.29
C GLU A 59 3.46 10.30 -26.09
N GLN A 60 3.11 9.02 -26.28
CA GLN A 60 3.24 8.00 -25.22
C GLN A 60 4.67 7.93 -24.69
N ARG A 61 5.69 7.89 -25.59
CA ARG A 61 7.11 7.86 -25.20
C ARG A 61 7.50 9.12 -24.40
N LYS A 62 7.16 10.31 -24.88
CA LYS A 62 7.43 11.57 -24.18
C LYS A 62 6.84 11.57 -22.76
N ASN A 63 5.61 11.10 -22.62
CA ASN A 63 4.95 11.01 -21.32
C ASN A 63 5.61 9.97 -20.38
N ILE A 64 6.02 8.81 -20.93
CA ILE A 64 6.75 7.79 -20.17
C ILE A 64 8.08 8.35 -19.65
N ASP A 65 8.88 8.98 -20.51
CA ASP A 65 10.17 9.57 -20.14
C ASP A 65 10.02 10.67 -19.08
N TYR A 66 9.01 11.53 -19.25
CA TYR A 66 8.68 12.56 -18.26
C TYR A 66 8.32 11.94 -16.90
N PHE A 67 7.45 10.93 -16.86
CA PHE A 67 7.03 10.28 -15.62
C PHE A 67 8.16 9.48 -14.96
N LEU A 68 9.04 8.85 -15.74
CA LEU A 68 10.21 8.15 -15.21
C LEU A 68 11.20 9.14 -14.57
N LYS A 69 11.46 10.27 -15.22
CA LYS A 69 12.32 11.32 -14.67
C LYS A 69 11.74 11.87 -13.36
N TRP A 70 10.45 12.23 -13.37
CA TRP A 70 9.74 12.70 -12.19
C TRP A 70 9.77 11.68 -11.03
N ALA A 71 9.55 10.39 -11.34
CA ALA A 71 9.57 9.33 -10.33
C ALA A 71 10.97 9.12 -9.73
N LYS A 72 12.03 9.17 -10.55
CA LYS A 72 13.42 9.12 -10.08
C LYS A 72 13.76 10.27 -9.13
N GLU A 73 13.38 11.50 -9.50
CA GLU A 73 13.60 12.69 -8.68
C GLU A 73 12.84 12.59 -7.35
N LYS A 74 11.58 12.14 -7.39
CA LYS A 74 10.74 11.96 -6.20
C LYS A 74 11.29 10.88 -5.26
N LEU A 75 11.76 9.77 -5.78
CA LEU A 75 12.36 8.68 -5.00
C LEU A 75 13.73 9.07 -4.45
N GLY A 76 14.54 9.81 -5.22
CA GLY A 76 15.83 10.32 -4.76
C GLY A 76 15.71 11.35 -3.63
N SER A 77 14.60 12.13 -3.60
CA SER A 77 14.32 13.09 -2.53
C SER A 77 13.63 12.48 -1.30
N LYS A 78 13.04 11.29 -1.43
CA LYS A 78 12.29 10.60 -0.38
C LYS A 78 12.52 9.09 -0.45
N PRO A 79 13.74 8.60 -0.17
CA PRO A 79 14.06 7.18 -0.22
C PRO A 79 13.21 6.35 0.75
N GLU A 80 12.70 6.96 1.84
CA GLU A 80 11.75 6.34 2.76
C GLU A 80 10.43 5.89 2.09
N LEU A 81 10.11 6.36 0.89
CA LEU A 81 8.96 5.87 0.13
C LEU A 81 9.14 4.42 -0.34
N LEU A 82 10.35 3.89 -0.34
CA LEU A 82 10.67 2.51 -0.70
C LEU A 82 10.75 1.57 0.52
N ASP A 83 10.90 2.11 1.72
CA ASP A 83 11.07 1.36 2.98
C ASP A 83 9.76 0.82 3.59
N PHE A 84 8.72 0.63 2.78
CA PHE A 84 7.43 0.27 3.32
C PHE A 84 7.19 -1.23 3.49
N LEU A 85 6.39 -1.57 4.51
CA LEU A 85 6.08 -2.90 5.03
C LEU A 85 5.92 -4.05 4.00
N PRO A 86 5.34 -3.89 2.79
CA PRO A 86 5.28 -5.00 1.84
C PRO A 86 6.63 -5.39 1.24
N GLN A 87 7.63 -4.49 1.27
CA GLN A 87 9.00 -4.78 0.78
C GLN A 87 9.96 -5.15 1.92
N ARG A 88 9.57 -4.92 3.18
CA ARG A 88 10.37 -5.33 4.31
C ARG A 88 10.40 -6.85 4.37
N LYS A 89 11.59 -7.41 4.20
CA LYS A 89 11.82 -8.84 4.37
C LYS A 89 11.83 -9.16 5.85
N TYR A 90 10.77 -9.76 6.33
CA TYR A 90 10.71 -10.22 7.72
C TYR A 90 11.43 -11.55 7.86
N MET A 91 12.30 -11.65 8.87
CA MET A 91 13.09 -12.83 9.16
C MET A 91 12.59 -13.54 10.42
N ASN A 92 12.89 -14.83 10.51
CA ASN A 92 12.62 -15.58 11.73
C ASN A 92 13.42 -15.01 12.91
N GLY A 93 12.77 -14.81 14.06
CA GLY A 93 13.37 -14.24 15.26
C GLY A 93 13.39 -12.70 15.30
N GLU A 94 12.92 -12.02 14.24
CA GLU A 94 12.84 -10.55 14.20
C GLU A 94 11.76 -10.02 15.15
N VAL A 95 11.98 -8.82 15.71
CA VAL A 95 11.01 -8.09 16.54
C VAL A 95 10.47 -6.89 15.79
N ILE A 96 9.15 -6.78 15.72
CA ILE A 96 8.45 -5.59 15.19
C ILE A 96 7.91 -4.78 16.36
N ARG A 97 8.31 -3.52 16.45
CA ARG A 97 7.75 -2.53 17.40
C ARG A 97 6.73 -1.68 16.69
N ILE A 98 5.47 -1.75 17.12
CA ILE A 98 4.35 -1.05 16.47
C ILE A 98 3.21 -0.83 17.48
N GLY A 99 2.66 0.38 17.51
CA GLY A 99 1.51 0.73 18.35
C GLY A 99 1.73 0.46 19.85
N GLY A 100 2.99 0.60 20.34
CA GLY A 100 3.35 0.29 21.74
C GLY A 100 3.53 -1.20 22.05
N TYR A 101 3.46 -2.07 21.06
CA TYR A 101 3.65 -3.53 21.22
C TYR A 101 4.95 -3.98 20.55
N ASP A 102 5.59 -4.98 21.17
CA ASP A 102 6.69 -5.75 20.57
C ASP A 102 6.15 -7.10 20.10
N PHE A 103 6.21 -7.35 18.77
CA PHE A 103 5.82 -8.62 18.18
C PHE A 103 7.04 -9.40 17.73
N PHE A 104 7.16 -10.65 18.20
CA PHE A 104 8.21 -11.59 17.78
C PHE A 104 7.75 -12.39 16.57
N ILE A 105 8.56 -12.45 15.52
CA ILE A 105 8.24 -13.21 14.31
C ILE A 105 8.80 -14.62 14.41
N SER A 106 7.95 -15.61 14.19
CA SER A 106 8.34 -17.02 14.05
C SER A 106 7.85 -17.55 12.71
N ILE A 107 8.77 -18.07 11.89
CA ILE A 107 8.49 -18.56 10.54
C ILE A 107 8.78 -20.05 10.50
N PHE A 108 7.78 -20.85 10.11
CA PHE A 108 7.87 -22.29 9.94
C PHE A 108 7.45 -22.71 8.54
N PHE A 109 8.06 -23.76 8.02
CA PHE A 109 7.68 -24.35 6.75
C PHE A 109 6.82 -25.58 7.00
N GLN A 110 5.64 -25.59 6.38
CA GLN A 110 4.70 -26.71 6.52
C GLN A 110 4.27 -27.23 5.16
N ASP A 111 3.92 -28.52 5.12
CA ASP A 111 3.35 -29.13 3.94
C ASP A 111 1.86 -28.78 3.84
N GLN A 112 1.58 -27.63 3.24
CA GLN A 112 0.24 -27.06 3.13
C GLN A 112 0.09 -26.30 1.82
N LYS A 113 -1.15 -26.20 1.31
CA LYS A 113 -1.44 -25.52 0.04
C LYS A 113 -1.37 -24.00 0.12
N LYS A 114 -1.56 -23.41 1.31
CA LYS A 114 -1.63 -21.95 1.49
C LYS A 114 -0.86 -21.54 2.73
N SER A 115 -0.01 -20.53 2.59
CA SER A 115 0.65 -19.90 3.73
C SER A 115 -0.34 -19.14 4.60
N THR A 116 -0.16 -19.18 5.91
CA THR A 116 -1.03 -18.55 6.91
C THR A 116 -0.20 -17.85 7.98
N ALA A 117 -0.81 -16.89 8.68
CA ALA A 117 -0.22 -16.32 9.87
C ALA A 117 -1.29 -16.02 10.93
N LYS A 118 -0.86 -16.02 12.19
CA LYS A 118 -1.68 -15.67 13.35
C LYS A 118 -0.85 -14.93 14.39
N ILE A 119 -1.49 -14.11 15.21
CA ILE A 119 -0.89 -13.49 16.39
C ILE A 119 -1.39 -14.27 17.61
N PHE A 120 -0.46 -14.64 18.46
CA PHE A 120 -0.74 -15.25 19.76
C PHE A 120 0.36 -14.83 20.75
N ASN A 121 -0.01 -14.28 21.91
CA ASN A 121 0.93 -13.81 22.96
C ASN A 121 2.07 -12.95 22.40
N ASN A 122 1.74 -11.91 21.64
CA ASN A 122 2.68 -11.00 20.96
C ASN A 122 3.66 -11.71 20.00
N GLN A 123 3.36 -12.94 19.61
CA GLN A 123 4.12 -13.67 18.60
C GLN A 123 3.34 -13.73 17.30
N ILE A 124 3.96 -13.29 16.20
CA ILE A 124 3.44 -13.49 14.85
C ILE A 124 4.00 -14.81 14.33
N VAL A 125 3.15 -15.83 14.33
CA VAL A 125 3.50 -17.16 13.83
C VAL A 125 3.10 -17.27 12.38
N ILE A 126 4.08 -17.42 11.48
CA ILE A 126 3.89 -17.58 10.03
C ILE A 126 4.17 -19.01 9.66
N SER A 127 3.17 -19.68 9.07
CA SER A 127 3.33 -21.01 8.47
C SER A 127 3.37 -20.86 6.95
N LEU A 128 4.55 -21.05 6.37
CA LEU A 128 4.76 -20.96 4.92
C LEU A 128 4.55 -22.33 4.25
N ALA A 129 3.92 -22.29 3.08
CA ALA A 129 3.87 -23.45 2.19
C ALA A 129 5.28 -23.78 1.68
N LYS A 130 5.62 -25.05 1.57
CA LYS A 130 6.89 -25.51 0.98
C LYS A 130 6.95 -25.20 -0.51
N GLY A 131 8.15 -25.10 -1.06
CA GLY A 131 8.39 -24.95 -2.52
C GLY A 131 8.30 -23.50 -3.02
N LEU A 132 8.12 -22.49 -2.17
CA LEU A 132 8.19 -21.09 -2.58
C LEU A 132 9.64 -20.65 -2.82
N SER A 133 9.86 -19.86 -3.88
CA SER A 133 11.14 -19.18 -4.08
C SER A 133 11.42 -18.18 -2.95
N ALA A 134 12.68 -17.78 -2.74
CA ALA A 134 13.05 -16.83 -1.69
C ALA A 134 12.29 -15.50 -1.82
N GLU A 135 12.06 -15.02 -3.02
CA GLU A 135 11.30 -13.82 -3.29
C GLU A 135 9.80 -14.00 -2.95
N ALA A 136 9.20 -15.11 -3.36
CA ALA A 136 7.81 -15.44 -3.04
C ALA A 136 7.61 -15.60 -1.53
N GLN A 137 8.58 -16.18 -0.80
CA GLN A 137 8.57 -16.26 0.65
C GLN A 137 8.58 -14.88 1.30
N ALA A 138 9.49 -13.98 0.86
CA ALA A 138 9.58 -12.62 1.38
C ALA A 138 8.29 -11.83 1.17
N ASN A 139 7.72 -11.89 -0.03
CA ASN A 139 6.46 -11.22 -0.37
C ASN A 139 5.29 -11.78 0.44
N THR A 140 5.23 -13.11 0.61
CA THR A 140 4.19 -13.78 1.41
C THR A 140 4.30 -13.40 2.88
N ASN A 141 5.52 -13.38 3.45
CA ASN A 141 5.75 -12.96 4.82
C ASN A 141 5.26 -11.54 5.05
N SER A 142 5.68 -10.59 4.20
CA SER A 142 5.27 -9.19 4.30
C SER A 142 3.76 -9.03 4.24
N TYR A 143 3.11 -9.68 3.30
CA TYR A 143 1.65 -9.68 3.19
C TYR A 143 0.96 -10.23 4.44
N LEU A 144 1.42 -11.39 4.95
CA LEU A 144 0.83 -12.06 6.10
C LEU A 144 1.04 -11.25 7.40
N VAL A 145 2.23 -10.67 7.59
CA VAL A 145 2.50 -9.76 8.72
C VAL A 145 1.54 -8.57 8.69
N CYS A 146 1.46 -7.86 7.55
CA CYS A 146 0.54 -6.72 7.42
C CYS A 146 -0.91 -7.11 7.69
N LYS A 147 -1.36 -8.26 7.17
CA LYS A 147 -2.71 -8.78 7.40
C LYS A 147 -2.98 -9.09 8.87
N CYS A 148 -2.03 -9.70 9.57
CA CYS A 148 -2.14 -10.00 11.00
C CYS A 148 -2.18 -8.72 11.84
N LEU A 149 -1.26 -7.79 11.60
CA LEU A 149 -1.21 -6.51 12.30
C LEU A 149 -2.48 -5.68 12.05
N THR A 150 -2.96 -5.62 10.81
CA THR A 150 -4.23 -4.95 10.49
C THR A 150 -5.38 -5.54 11.30
N LYS A 151 -5.49 -6.87 11.34
CA LYS A 151 -6.56 -7.54 12.12
C LYS A 151 -6.44 -7.27 13.61
N PHE A 152 -5.22 -7.25 14.14
CA PHE A 152 -4.95 -7.00 15.57
C PHE A 152 -5.29 -5.56 15.96
N PHE A 153 -4.83 -4.59 15.18
CA PHE A 153 -4.99 -3.17 15.51
C PHE A 153 -6.33 -2.57 15.07
N GLN A 154 -7.09 -3.22 14.19
CA GLN A 154 -8.39 -2.72 13.72
C GLN A 154 -9.34 -2.35 14.89
N PRO A 155 -9.60 -3.19 15.90
CA PRO A 155 -10.45 -2.83 17.02
C PRO A 155 -9.85 -1.69 17.87
N ILE A 156 -8.53 -1.70 18.12
CA ILE A 156 -7.83 -0.70 18.94
C ILE A 156 -7.98 0.70 18.31
N ILE A 157 -7.73 0.81 17.01
CA ILE A 157 -7.85 2.09 16.29
C ILE A 157 -9.31 2.53 16.17
N THR A 158 -10.23 1.59 15.99
CA THR A 158 -11.66 1.89 15.95
C THR A 158 -12.13 2.47 17.28
N GLU A 159 -11.76 1.87 18.40
CA GLU A 159 -12.08 2.36 19.75
C GLU A 159 -11.48 3.74 19.99
N ARG A 160 -10.19 3.94 19.65
CA ARG A 160 -9.53 5.24 19.81
C ARG A 160 -10.20 6.35 19.00
N ILE A 161 -10.60 6.08 17.77
CA ILE A 161 -11.35 7.04 16.94
C ILE A 161 -12.70 7.39 17.57
N HIS A 162 -13.44 6.42 18.10
CA HIS A 162 -14.72 6.69 18.75
C HIS A 162 -14.54 7.48 20.06
N GLU A 163 -13.50 7.20 20.83
CA GLU A 163 -13.15 7.98 22.02
C GLU A 163 -12.86 9.45 21.69
N LEU A 164 -11.97 9.69 20.72
CA LEU A 164 -11.62 11.04 20.26
C LEU A 164 -12.83 11.76 19.64
N ASN A 165 -13.65 11.06 18.87
CA ASN A 165 -14.88 11.61 18.32
C ASN A 165 -15.87 12.02 19.41
N SER A 166 -16.09 11.19 20.41
CA SER A 166 -17.00 11.49 21.53
C SER A 166 -16.50 12.70 22.33
N ARG A 167 -15.20 12.83 22.48
CA ARG A 167 -14.58 13.91 23.26
C ARG A 167 -14.60 15.26 22.54
N TYR A 168 -14.39 15.29 21.22
CA TYR A 168 -14.11 16.53 20.50
C TYR A 168 -15.14 16.89 19.43
N PHE A 169 -15.85 15.92 18.84
CA PHE A 169 -16.64 16.17 17.64
C PHE A 169 -18.11 15.74 17.76
N GLY A 170 -18.40 14.61 18.39
CA GLY A 170 -19.75 14.08 18.55
C GLY A 170 -20.46 13.79 17.23
N LYS A 171 -19.73 13.46 16.15
CA LYS A 171 -20.27 13.25 14.80
C LYS A 171 -20.55 11.79 14.51
N HIS A 172 -21.44 11.54 13.57
CA HIS A 172 -21.71 10.19 13.09
C HIS A 172 -20.52 9.65 12.29
N ILE A 173 -20.05 8.46 12.65
CA ILE A 173 -19.04 7.70 11.89
C ILE A 173 -19.73 6.50 11.26
N ASN A 174 -19.66 6.39 9.93
CA ASN A 174 -20.23 5.27 9.21
C ASN A 174 -19.36 4.01 9.29
N SER A 175 -18.06 4.15 9.07
CA SER A 175 -17.11 3.03 9.19
C SER A 175 -15.70 3.50 9.48
N VAL A 176 -14.95 2.66 10.20
CA VAL A 176 -13.50 2.81 10.41
C VAL A 176 -12.81 1.60 9.82
N LYS A 177 -11.80 1.83 8.98
CA LYS A 177 -11.00 0.76 8.37
C LYS A 177 -9.51 1.05 8.51
N LEU A 178 -8.78 0.11 9.10
CA LEU A 178 -7.33 0.09 9.06
C LEU A 178 -6.90 -0.62 7.78
N LYS A 179 -6.08 0.03 6.95
CA LYS A 179 -5.62 -0.48 5.66
C LYS A 179 -4.13 -0.24 5.50
N TYR A 180 -3.49 -1.03 4.68
CA TYR A 180 -2.15 -0.71 4.23
C TYR A 180 -2.24 0.30 3.08
N ASN A 181 -2.03 1.59 3.39
CA ASN A 181 -1.94 2.67 2.41
C ASN A 181 -0.52 3.20 2.34
N THR A 182 -0.05 3.51 1.14
CA THR A 182 1.28 4.07 0.89
C THR A 182 1.25 5.56 0.57
N SER A 183 0.09 6.11 0.18
CA SER A 183 -0.04 7.48 -0.30
C SER A 183 -0.46 8.51 0.77
N ASN A 184 -1.18 8.06 1.81
CA ASN A 184 -1.70 8.92 2.86
C ASN A 184 -1.74 8.19 4.21
N TRP A 185 -1.74 8.95 5.30
CA TRP A 185 -1.84 8.44 6.66
C TRP A 185 -3.28 8.11 7.06
N GLY A 186 -4.23 8.87 6.52
CA GLY A 186 -5.64 8.69 6.72
C GLY A 186 -6.46 9.25 5.56
N SER A 187 -7.75 9.05 5.61
CA SER A 187 -8.75 9.71 4.77
C SER A 187 -10.12 9.61 5.42
N CYS A 188 -10.89 10.69 5.33
CA CYS A 188 -12.29 10.72 5.73
C CYS A 188 -13.16 11.12 4.54
N SER A 189 -14.21 10.36 4.27
CA SER A 189 -15.20 10.73 3.24
C SER A 189 -16.32 11.58 3.83
N THR A 190 -17.02 12.32 2.99
CA THR A 190 -18.23 13.09 3.36
C THR A 190 -19.35 12.22 3.95
N GLN A 191 -19.31 10.90 3.73
CA GLN A 191 -20.23 9.92 4.30
C GLN A 191 -19.79 9.40 5.67
N GLY A 192 -18.69 9.91 6.24
CA GLY A 192 -18.16 9.43 7.52
C GLY A 192 -17.42 8.10 7.46
N ASN A 193 -16.89 7.71 6.30
CA ASN A 193 -16.01 6.56 6.22
C ASN A 193 -14.56 6.98 6.44
N ILE A 194 -13.96 6.52 7.53
CA ILE A 194 -12.59 6.83 7.93
C ILE A 194 -11.70 5.64 7.58
N ASN A 195 -10.62 5.90 6.83
CA ASN A 195 -9.59 4.90 6.58
C ASN A 195 -8.28 5.40 7.19
N ILE A 196 -7.61 4.55 7.93
CA ILE A 196 -6.31 4.83 8.56
C ILE A 196 -5.26 3.89 7.96
N SER A 197 -4.06 4.41 7.73
CA SER A 197 -2.93 3.58 7.27
C SER A 197 -2.33 2.79 8.43
N LEU A 198 -2.10 1.50 8.23
CA LEU A 198 -1.34 0.67 9.18
C LEU A 198 0.05 1.26 9.49
N ARG A 199 0.64 1.94 8.53
CA ARG A 199 1.95 2.60 8.68
C ARG A 199 1.96 3.68 9.75
N LEU A 200 0.81 4.34 10.00
CA LEU A 200 0.69 5.35 11.05
C LEU A 200 1.04 4.78 12.44
N LEU A 201 0.81 3.49 12.65
CA LEU A 201 1.05 2.83 13.95
C LEU A 201 2.53 2.68 14.31
N PHE A 202 3.45 2.96 13.38
CA PHE A 202 4.89 3.05 13.65
C PHE A 202 5.30 4.42 14.17
N ALA A 203 4.42 5.41 14.13
CA ALA A 203 4.65 6.73 14.68
C ALA A 203 4.42 6.76 16.21
N PRO A 204 4.94 7.77 16.93
CA PRO A 204 4.59 8.03 18.31
C PRO A 204 3.09 8.26 18.51
N GLN A 205 2.58 7.99 19.72
CA GLN A 205 1.15 8.02 20.00
C GLN A 205 0.51 9.41 19.78
N ASP A 206 1.23 10.47 20.09
CA ASP A 206 0.80 11.86 19.86
C ASP A 206 0.61 12.17 18.36
N VAL A 207 1.48 11.64 17.51
CA VAL A 207 1.37 11.74 16.05
C VAL A 207 0.19 10.91 15.54
N ILE A 208 -0.02 9.71 16.09
CA ILE A 208 -1.19 8.89 15.76
C ILE A 208 -2.46 9.67 16.08
N ASP A 209 -2.59 10.16 17.30
CA ASP A 209 -3.77 10.91 17.77
C ASP A 209 -3.99 12.18 16.93
N TYR A 210 -2.93 12.90 16.60
CA TYR A 210 -3.01 14.07 15.70
C TYR A 210 -3.66 13.71 14.35
N VAL A 211 -3.21 12.64 13.72
CA VAL A 211 -3.77 12.22 12.42
C VAL A 211 -5.22 11.76 12.58
N LEU A 212 -5.55 11.01 13.65
CA LEU A 212 -6.93 10.59 13.92
C LEU A 212 -7.86 11.79 14.11
N ILE A 213 -7.43 12.82 14.87
CA ILE A 213 -8.18 14.07 15.07
C ILE A 213 -8.31 14.83 13.75
N HIS A 214 -7.26 14.86 12.92
CA HIS A 214 -7.30 15.49 11.60
C HIS A 214 -8.36 14.85 10.69
N GLU A 215 -8.40 13.51 10.63
CA GLU A 215 -9.43 12.81 9.85
C GLU A 215 -10.84 13.02 10.40
N LEU A 216 -10.99 13.08 11.73
CA LEU A 216 -12.28 13.40 12.36
C LEU A 216 -12.74 14.84 12.06
N ALA A 217 -11.82 15.80 11.95
CA ALA A 217 -12.17 17.18 11.61
C ALA A 217 -12.83 17.28 10.22
N HIS A 218 -12.51 16.37 9.29
CA HIS A 218 -13.16 16.30 7.98
C HIS A 218 -14.65 15.92 8.02
N LEU A 219 -15.15 15.39 9.17
CA LEU A 219 -16.60 15.21 9.38
C LEU A 219 -17.34 16.54 9.53
N ILE A 220 -16.62 17.62 9.82
CA ILE A 220 -17.17 18.98 9.95
C ILE A 220 -16.76 19.84 8.76
N HIS A 221 -15.49 19.78 8.40
CA HIS A 221 -14.88 20.57 7.33
C HIS A 221 -14.25 19.64 6.28
N PRO A 222 -14.98 19.27 5.22
CA PRO A 222 -14.50 18.29 4.24
C PRO A 222 -13.37 18.82 3.34
N ASN A 223 -13.06 20.11 3.38
CA ASN A 223 -12.05 20.77 2.55
C ASN A 223 -10.82 21.16 3.38
N HIS A 224 -9.63 21.15 2.75
CA HIS A 224 -8.36 21.63 3.32
C HIS A 224 -8.16 23.16 3.09
N SER A 225 -9.22 23.94 3.03
CA SER A 225 -9.16 25.40 2.86
C SER A 225 -9.21 26.12 4.20
#